data_65f659f02e7783b6a6abad97f066dea4
#
_entry.id   65f659f02e7783b6a6abad97f066dea4
#
_cell.length_a   1.000
_cell.length_b   1.000
_cell.length_c   1.000
_cell.angle_alpha   90.00
_cell.angle_beta   90.00
_cell.angle_gamma   90.00
#
_symmetry.space_group_name_H-M   'P 1'
#
loop_
_entity.id
_entity.type
_entity.pdbx_description
1 polymer ?
#
loop_
_entity_poly.entity_id
_entity_poly.type
_entity_poly.pdbx_seq_one_letter_code
_entity_poly.pdbx_strand_id
1 'polypeptide(L)'
;QVQAVIEDHEGDLWFGTSNGISLYNSKTGQWHSFLSSFNQQLKDKNHIFITLCEVSPGIIWAGGYTSGIYKINKNTLSVEYFSPYLLSHVNMRPDKYIRDIVKDSRGHIWSGGYYNLKCFNLETNSARLYPGLNSITSIVEKDKDNMGIGTANGLYLLNRNTVEYQYIEMEIGAIYINTLYQADNGLLYIGTNGGGVFIYNSQDKIFEHYFSDNSALVSNRIFTILPEVDGRIMMSTENGITCFHTKEKVFRNWTRGEGLLPAYFNAA
;
A
#
# COMPACT_ATOMS: atom_id res chain seq x y z
N GLN A 1 11.08 -10.46 9.72
CA GLN A 1 11.13 -9.76 8.42
C GLN A 1 10.26 -8.50 8.51
N VAL A 2 10.76 -7.36 7.98
CA VAL A 2 9.98 -6.13 7.82
C VAL A 2 9.16 -6.25 6.55
N GLN A 3 7.88 -5.87 6.62
CA GLN A 3 6.92 -5.94 5.52
C GLN A 3 6.44 -4.53 5.11
N ALA A 4 6.31 -3.62 6.08
CA ALA A 4 5.87 -2.25 5.84
C ALA A 4 6.69 -1.28 6.70
N VAL A 5 6.91 -0.08 6.18
CA VAL A 5 7.55 1.02 6.92
C VAL A 5 6.79 2.30 6.61
N ILE A 6 6.47 3.06 7.64
CA ILE A 6 5.97 4.44 7.49
C ILE A 6 6.69 5.37 8.45
N GLU A 7 6.79 6.63 8.10
CA GLU A 7 7.14 7.73 8.98
C GLU A 7 5.86 8.42 9.44
N ASP A 8 5.73 8.67 10.75
CA ASP A 8 4.59 9.40 11.28
C ASP A 8 4.82 10.92 11.24
N HIS A 9 3.79 11.70 11.55
CA HIS A 9 3.82 13.17 11.52
C HIS A 9 4.88 13.81 12.45
N GLU A 10 5.44 13.05 13.41
CA GLU A 10 6.51 13.51 14.30
C GLU A 10 7.91 13.09 13.82
N GLY A 11 8.00 12.32 12.73
CA GLY A 11 9.25 11.78 12.17
C GLY A 11 9.69 10.47 12.81
N ASP A 12 8.82 9.79 13.56
CA ASP A 12 9.11 8.48 14.11
C ASP A 12 8.79 7.37 13.10
N LEU A 13 9.57 6.28 13.12
CA LEU A 13 9.43 5.21 12.15
C LEU A 13 8.66 4.02 12.72
N TRP A 14 7.67 3.57 11.96
CA TRP A 14 6.86 2.41 12.28
C TRP A 14 7.16 1.27 11.31
N PHE A 15 7.33 0.08 11.86
CA PHE A 15 7.68 -1.13 11.10
C PHE A 15 6.61 -2.19 11.32
N GLY A 16 5.88 -2.55 10.27
CA GLY A 16 5.06 -3.76 10.21
C GLY A 16 5.96 -4.96 9.94
N THR A 17 5.87 -5.99 10.75
CA THR A 17 6.77 -7.13 10.66
C THR A 17 6.02 -8.47 10.65
N SER A 18 6.74 -9.54 10.36
CA SER A 18 6.23 -10.91 10.51
C SER A 18 6.00 -11.34 11.97
N ASN A 19 6.30 -10.47 12.94
CA ASN A 19 6.12 -10.72 14.37
C ASN A 19 5.68 -9.45 15.11
N GLY A 20 4.55 -8.87 14.70
CA GLY A 20 4.01 -7.65 15.31
C GLY A 20 4.50 -6.36 14.67
N ILE A 21 4.47 -5.29 15.45
CA ILE A 21 4.79 -3.92 15.02
C ILE A 21 5.87 -3.36 15.92
N SER A 22 6.80 -2.61 15.35
CA SER A 22 7.84 -1.88 16.09
C SER A 22 7.77 -0.39 15.76
N LEU A 23 7.94 0.43 16.78
CA LEU A 23 8.09 1.87 16.69
C LEU A 23 9.51 2.24 17.08
N TYR A 24 10.18 3.02 16.24
CA TYR A 24 11.45 3.67 16.55
C TYR A 24 11.22 5.16 16.75
N ASN A 25 11.48 5.65 17.95
CA ASN A 25 11.43 7.08 18.22
C ASN A 25 12.72 7.74 17.73
N SER A 26 12.60 8.57 16.72
CA SER A 26 13.73 9.21 16.03
C SER A 26 14.50 10.22 16.91
N LYS A 27 13.82 10.82 17.90
CA LYS A 27 14.40 11.83 18.80
C LYS A 27 15.18 11.20 19.95
N THR A 28 14.69 10.07 20.47
CA THR A 28 15.29 9.41 21.67
C THR A 28 16.10 8.17 21.33
N GLY A 29 15.95 7.62 20.11
CA GLY A 29 16.54 6.35 19.70
C GLY A 29 15.90 5.12 20.37
N GLN A 30 14.78 5.28 21.05
CA GLN A 30 14.10 4.19 21.76
C GLN A 30 13.19 3.39 20.83
N TRP A 31 13.08 2.10 21.13
CA TRP A 31 12.21 1.16 20.46
C TRP A 31 11.04 0.72 21.36
N HIS A 32 9.85 0.67 20.78
CA HIS A 32 8.67 0.05 21.38
C HIS A 32 8.14 -1.06 20.47
N SER A 33 7.63 -2.14 21.06
CA SER A 33 7.05 -3.26 20.31
C SER A 33 5.60 -3.49 20.72
N PHE A 34 4.75 -3.70 19.72
CA PHE A 34 3.34 -3.98 19.87
C PHE A 34 3.01 -5.32 19.21
N LEU A 35 2.05 -6.05 19.79
CA LEU A 35 1.51 -7.28 19.21
C LEU A 35 2.56 -8.34 18.84
N SER A 36 3.69 -8.31 19.51
CA SER A 36 4.74 -9.33 19.33
C SER A 36 4.42 -10.61 20.10
N SER A 37 4.97 -11.73 19.65
CA SER A 37 4.85 -13.04 20.35
C SER A 37 5.39 -13.02 21.79
N PHE A 38 6.20 -12.01 22.14
CA PHE A 38 6.68 -11.77 23.50
C PHE A 38 5.65 -11.11 24.41
N ASN A 39 4.57 -10.53 23.84
CA ASN A 39 3.53 -9.89 24.62
C ASN A 39 2.47 -10.93 24.98
N GLN A 40 2.38 -11.33 26.26
CA GLN A 40 1.55 -12.45 26.75
C GLN A 40 0.05 -12.33 26.50
N GLN A 41 -0.45 -11.19 26.05
CA GLN A 41 -1.87 -10.94 25.81
C GLN A 41 -2.42 -11.57 24.52
N LEU A 42 -1.55 -12.08 23.61
CA LEU A 42 -1.96 -12.53 22.30
C LEU A 42 -1.31 -13.86 21.89
N LYS A 43 -1.29 -14.83 22.79
CA LYS A 43 -0.56 -16.11 22.67
C LYS A 43 -0.90 -16.99 21.44
N ASP A 44 -1.94 -16.71 20.69
CA ASP A 44 -2.48 -17.68 19.72
C ASP A 44 -2.51 -17.23 18.25
N LYS A 45 -1.88 -16.10 17.87
CA LYS A 45 -1.92 -15.63 16.47
C LYS A 45 -0.57 -15.09 16.01
N ASN A 46 -0.09 -15.60 14.89
CA ASN A 46 0.99 -14.96 14.13
C ASN A 46 0.49 -13.63 13.57
N HIS A 47 0.87 -12.54 14.19
CA HIS A 47 0.51 -11.19 13.76
C HIS A 47 1.53 -10.70 12.72
N ILE A 48 1.25 -10.96 11.45
CA ILE A 48 2.04 -10.45 10.32
C ILE A 48 1.34 -9.19 9.81
N PHE A 49 2.00 -8.04 9.96
CA PHE A 49 1.50 -6.74 9.50
C PHE A 49 2.22 -6.33 8.22
N ILE A 50 1.45 -6.08 7.18
CA ILE A 50 1.94 -5.80 5.83
C ILE A 50 1.56 -4.41 5.33
N THR A 51 0.72 -3.68 6.06
CA THR A 51 0.37 -2.30 5.77
C THR A 51 0.18 -1.51 7.05
N LEU A 52 0.61 -0.26 7.03
CA LEU A 52 0.50 0.70 8.12
C LEU A 52 0.00 2.03 7.55
N CYS A 53 -0.84 2.75 8.30
CA CYS A 53 -1.31 4.07 7.93
C CYS A 53 -1.52 4.94 9.18
N GLU A 54 -0.94 6.13 9.23
CA GLU A 54 -1.31 7.12 10.24
C GLU A 54 -2.63 7.78 9.84
N VAL A 55 -3.70 7.43 10.54
CA VAL A 55 -5.05 7.92 10.23
C VAL A 55 -5.36 9.26 10.89
N SER A 56 -4.72 9.55 12.01
CA SER A 56 -4.68 10.85 12.68
C SER A 56 -3.41 10.95 13.52
N PRO A 57 -2.97 12.15 13.92
CA PRO A 57 -1.74 12.33 14.68
C PRO A 57 -1.60 11.34 15.85
N GLY A 58 -0.59 10.48 15.79
CA GLY A 58 -0.31 9.45 16.79
C GLY A 58 -1.26 8.24 16.79
N ILE A 59 -2.17 8.11 15.83
CA ILE A 59 -3.05 6.94 15.69
C ILE A 59 -2.70 6.18 14.41
N ILE A 60 -2.13 5.01 14.58
CA ILE A 60 -1.74 4.12 13.49
C ILE A 60 -2.77 3.01 13.31
N TRP A 61 -3.20 2.80 12.09
CA TRP A 61 -3.91 1.57 11.70
C TRP A 61 -2.93 0.61 11.05
N ALA A 62 -3.00 -0.64 11.47
CA ALA A 62 -2.15 -1.71 10.97
C ALA A 62 -2.99 -2.85 10.44
N GLY A 63 -2.75 -3.26 9.21
CA GLY A 63 -3.41 -4.38 8.54
C GLY A 63 -2.47 -5.55 8.29
N GLY A 64 -3.00 -6.75 8.31
CA GLY A 64 -2.17 -7.95 8.18
C GLY A 64 -2.85 -9.14 7.52
N TYR A 65 -2.07 -10.23 7.34
CA TYR A 65 -2.51 -11.44 6.62
C TYR A 65 -3.64 -12.20 7.28
N THR A 66 -3.70 -12.25 8.60
CA THR A 66 -4.69 -13.06 9.32
C THR A 66 -5.32 -12.33 10.47
N SER A 67 -4.93 -11.08 10.64
CA SER A 67 -5.16 -10.32 11.87
C SER A 67 -6.28 -9.29 11.74
N GLY A 68 -6.71 -8.95 10.52
CA GLY A 68 -7.62 -7.83 10.30
C GLY A 68 -6.92 -6.49 10.53
N ILE A 69 -7.61 -5.53 11.12
CA ILE A 69 -7.09 -4.18 11.40
C ILE A 69 -6.93 -3.98 12.90
N TYR A 70 -5.78 -3.45 13.30
CA TYR A 70 -5.53 -2.96 14.66
C TYR A 70 -5.31 -1.45 14.65
N LYS A 71 -5.80 -0.77 15.67
CA LYS A 71 -5.51 0.62 15.97
C LYS A 71 -4.49 0.68 17.08
N ILE A 72 -3.46 1.49 16.90
CA ILE A 72 -2.43 1.71 17.90
C ILE A 72 -2.41 3.19 18.22
N ASN A 73 -2.50 3.52 19.48
CA ASN A 73 -2.32 4.89 19.97
C ASN A 73 -0.89 5.03 20.51
N LYS A 74 -0.08 5.86 19.84
CA LYS A 74 1.31 6.14 20.17
C LYS A 74 1.47 6.72 21.57
N ASN A 75 0.59 7.64 21.98
CA ASN A 75 0.71 8.39 23.22
C ASN A 75 0.36 7.54 24.45
N THR A 76 -0.62 6.65 24.33
CA THR A 76 -1.06 5.78 25.42
C THR A 76 -0.44 4.39 25.35
N LEU A 77 0.26 4.07 24.26
CA LEU A 77 0.77 2.75 23.92
C LEU A 77 -0.32 1.65 23.93
N SER A 78 -1.57 2.06 23.73
CA SER A 78 -2.71 1.14 23.69
C SER A 78 -2.90 0.56 22.30
N VAL A 79 -3.38 -0.68 22.27
CA VAL A 79 -3.70 -1.41 21.04
C VAL A 79 -5.13 -1.93 21.13
N GLU A 80 -5.91 -1.70 20.07
CA GLU A 80 -7.29 -2.12 19.95
C GLU A 80 -7.53 -2.85 18.63
N TYR A 81 -8.25 -3.97 18.65
CA TYR A 81 -8.74 -4.60 17.43
C TYR A 81 -9.89 -3.80 16.85
N PHE A 82 -9.75 -3.37 15.60
CA PHE A 82 -10.80 -2.64 14.91
C PHE A 82 -11.79 -3.59 14.24
N SER A 83 -13.00 -3.63 14.76
CA SER A 83 -14.10 -4.38 14.15
C SER A 83 -14.98 -3.45 13.32
N PRO A 84 -15.00 -3.57 12.00
CA PRO A 84 -15.87 -2.75 11.15
C PRO A 84 -17.36 -2.96 11.37
N TYR A 85 -17.76 -4.04 12.05
CA TYR A 85 -19.18 -4.27 12.45
C TYR A 85 -19.74 -3.21 13.38
N LEU A 86 -18.87 -2.52 14.12
CA LEU A 86 -19.30 -1.48 15.07
C LEU A 86 -19.68 -0.18 14.37
N LEU A 87 -19.28 0.02 13.09
CA LEU A 87 -19.48 1.27 12.37
C LEU A 87 -20.68 1.26 11.41
N SER A 88 -21.28 0.12 11.14
CA SER A 88 -22.39 0.06 10.19
C SER A 88 -23.31 -1.10 10.50
N HIS A 89 -24.62 -0.92 10.30
CA HIS A 89 -25.60 -2.00 10.27
C HIS A 89 -25.46 -2.92 9.02
N VAL A 90 -24.39 -2.74 8.24
CA VAL A 90 -24.08 -3.56 7.08
C VAL A 90 -23.43 -4.85 7.57
N ASN A 91 -23.95 -5.98 7.11
CA ASN A 91 -23.42 -7.30 7.42
C ASN A 91 -22.05 -7.51 6.72
N MET A 92 -21.03 -6.85 7.23
CA MET A 92 -19.66 -6.92 6.71
C MET A 92 -18.98 -8.17 7.26
N ARG A 93 -18.61 -9.11 6.41
CA ARG A 93 -17.73 -10.19 6.85
C ARG A 93 -16.39 -9.61 7.31
N PRO A 94 -15.83 -10.08 8.44
CA PRO A 94 -14.49 -9.66 8.86
C PRO A 94 -13.51 -10.09 7.78
N ASP A 95 -12.90 -9.11 7.14
CA ASP A 95 -11.74 -9.37 6.29
C ASP A 95 -10.52 -9.45 7.22
N LYS A 96 -9.97 -10.66 7.33
CA LYS A 96 -8.76 -10.89 8.10
C LYS A 96 -7.50 -10.60 7.29
N TYR A 97 -7.64 -10.51 5.98
CA TYR A 97 -6.56 -10.30 5.05
C TYR A 97 -6.62 -8.87 4.50
N ILE A 98 -5.85 -7.99 5.11
CA ILE A 98 -5.77 -6.57 4.74
C ILE A 98 -4.42 -6.33 4.08
N ARG A 99 -4.43 -5.97 2.82
CA ARG A 99 -3.21 -5.69 2.04
C ARG A 99 -2.84 -4.23 2.00
N ASP A 100 -3.84 -3.35 2.03
CA ASP A 100 -3.57 -1.93 1.98
C ASP A 100 -4.56 -1.13 2.81
N ILE A 101 -4.06 -0.08 3.47
CA ILE A 101 -4.82 0.91 4.22
C ILE A 101 -4.30 2.29 3.84
N VAL A 102 -5.20 3.14 3.36
CA VAL A 102 -4.86 4.49 2.91
C VAL A 102 -5.84 5.50 3.48
N LYS A 103 -5.34 6.66 3.92
CA LYS A 103 -6.15 7.83 4.25
C LYS A 103 -6.19 8.75 3.03
N ASP A 104 -7.40 9.12 2.59
CA ASP A 104 -7.58 10.07 1.51
C ASP A 104 -7.55 11.54 2.00
N SER A 105 -7.49 12.48 1.07
CA SER A 105 -7.47 13.92 1.35
C SER A 105 -8.75 14.45 2.01
N ARG A 106 -9.84 13.68 1.97
CA ARG A 106 -11.10 13.98 2.67
C ARG A 106 -11.13 13.42 4.10
N GLY A 107 -10.06 12.75 4.54
CA GLY A 107 -9.97 12.12 5.85
C GLY A 107 -10.63 10.75 5.96
N HIS A 108 -11.15 10.19 4.86
CA HIS A 108 -11.67 8.84 4.86
C HIS A 108 -10.55 7.81 4.84
N ILE A 109 -10.77 6.70 5.52
CA ILE A 109 -9.83 5.58 5.55
C ILE A 109 -10.33 4.48 4.63
N TRP A 110 -9.51 4.11 3.67
CA TRP A 110 -9.77 3.03 2.73
C TRP A 110 -9.01 1.79 3.14
N SER A 111 -9.63 0.63 3.07
CA SER A 111 -8.95 -0.64 3.28
C SER A 111 -9.37 -1.67 2.24
N GLY A 112 -8.41 -2.44 1.78
CA GLY A 112 -8.60 -3.50 0.80
C GLY A 112 -7.76 -4.72 1.11
N GLY A 113 -8.22 -5.85 0.63
CA GLY A 113 -7.57 -7.14 0.78
C GLY A 113 -8.28 -8.20 -0.04
N TYR A 114 -8.50 -9.38 0.55
CA TYR A 114 -9.11 -10.48 -0.19
C TYR A 114 -10.58 -10.21 -0.57
N TYR A 115 -11.34 -9.62 0.37
CA TYR A 115 -12.77 -9.31 0.17
C TYR A 115 -12.99 -7.81 0.15
N ASN A 116 -13.70 -7.33 -0.85
CA ASN A 116 -14.30 -6.01 -0.98
C ASN A 116 -13.47 -4.80 -0.48
N LEU A 117 -13.46 -3.77 -1.25
CA LEU A 117 -13.00 -2.46 -0.82
C LEU A 117 -13.93 -1.87 0.25
N LYS A 118 -13.36 -1.27 1.29
CA LYS A 118 -14.09 -0.62 2.38
C LYS A 118 -13.60 0.82 2.53
N CYS A 119 -14.52 1.71 2.84
CA CYS A 119 -14.22 3.11 3.14
C CYS A 119 -14.86 3.46 4.48
N PHE A 120 -14.08 4.01 5.40
CA PHE A 120 -14.51 4.42 6.75
C PHE A 120 -14.45 5.94 6.86
N ASN A 121 -15.54 6.53 7.36
CA ASN A 121 -15.56 7.90 7.82
C ASN A 121 -15.59 7.90 9.34
N LEU A 122 -14.48 8.31 9.96
CA LEU A 122 -14.34 8.28 11.43
C LEU A 122 -15.08 9.42 12.11
N GLU A 123 -15.33 10.53 11.43
CA GLU A 123 -16.08 11.67 11.97
C GLU A 123 -17.56 11.32 12.15
N THR A 124 -18.13 10.67 11.13
CA THR A 124 -19.56 10.27 11.16
C THR A 124 -19.76 8.87 11.74
N ASN A 125 -18.69 8.20 12.11
CA ASN A 125 -18.68 6.82 12.58
C ASN A 125 -19.41 5.87 11.62
N SER A 126 -19.17 6.02 10.32
CA SER A 126 -19.84 5.25 9.27
C SER A 126 -18.84 4.49 8.41
N ALA A 127 -19.32 3.43 7.75
CA ALA A 127 -18.53 2.66 6.80
C ALA A 127 -19.35 2.31 5.56
N ARG A 128 -18.67 2.24 4.42
CA ARG A 128 -19.23 1.83 3.15
C ARG A 128 -18.44 0.66 2.58
N LEU A 129 -19.19 -0.31 2.03
CA LEU A 129 -18.65 -1.46 1.32
C LEU A 129 -18.83 -1.24 -0.19
N TYR A 130 -17.82 -1.63 -0.98
CA TYR A 130 -17.85 -1.62 -2.44
C TYR A 130 -17.83 -3.07 -2.94
N PRO A 131 -19.01 -3.70 -3.13
CA PRO A 131 -19.07 -5.09 -3.57
C PRO A 131 -18.57 -5.24 -5.00
N GLY A 132 -17.91 -6.37 -5.29
CA GLY A 132 -17.36 -6.66 -6.62
C GLY A 132 -15.90 -6.27 -6.80
N LEU A 133 -15.35 -5.34 -6.01
CA LEU A 133 -13.91 -5.07 -5.97
C LEU A 133 -13.26 -5.98 -4.93
N ASN A 134 -12.63 -7.05 -5.41
CA ASN A 134 -11.99 -8.08 -4.59
C ASN A 134 -10.51 -8.23 -4.94
N SER A 135 -9.78 -8.96 -4.10
CA SER A 135 -8.34 -9.22 -4.30
C SER A 135 -7.54 -7.93 -4.48
N ILE A 136 -7.85 -6.94 -3.65
CA ILE A 136 -7.24 -5.62 -3.68
C ILE A 136 -5.82 -5.73 -3.14
N THR A 137 -4.89 -5.14 -3.86
CA THR A 137 -3.46 -5.20 -3.58
C THR A 137 -2.86 -3.86 -3.25
N SER A 138 -3.40 -2.78 -3.83
CA SER A 138 -2.93 -1.42 -3.60
C SER A 138 -4.07 -0.42 -3.83
N ILE A 139 -4.10 0.63 -3.03
CA ILE A 139 -5.08 1.71 -3.08
C ILE A 139 -4.34 3.04 -3.13
N VAL A 140 -4.77 3.95 -3.99
CA VAL A 140 -4.21 5.30 -4.05
C VAL A 140 -5.29 6.34 -4.32
N GLU A 141 -5.19 7.49 -3.70
CA GLU A 141 -5.97 8.64 -4.13
C GLU A 141 -5.42 9.17 -5.45
N LYS A 142 -6.17 9.00 -6.53
CA LYS A 142 -5.75 9.45 -7.85
C LYS A 142 -5.94 10.95 -8.03
N ASP A 143 -7.09 11.43 -7.61
CA ASP A 143 -7.45 12.85 -7.60
C ASP A 143 -8.60 13.08 -6.59
N LYS A 144 -9.07 14.33 -6.49
CA LYS A 144 -10.13 14.72 -5.54
C LYS A 144 -11.42 13.90 -5.65
N ASP A 145 -11.70 13.29 -6.80
CA ASP A 145 -12.94 12.56 -7.06
C ASP A 145 -12.74 11.06 -7.28
N ASN A 146 -11.51 10.61 -7.54
CA ASN A 146 -11.25 9.25 -7.96
C ASN A 146 -10.17 8.57 -7.10
N MET A 147 -10.38 7.28 -6.86
CA MET A 147 -9.41 6.36 -6.28
C MET A 147 -8.90 5.41 -7.35
N GLY A 148 -7.60 5.14 -7.36
CA GLY A 148 -6.98 4.04 -8.11
C GLY A 148 -6.96 2.79 -7.24
N ILE A 149 -7.47 1.68 -7.77
CA ILE A 149 -7.56 0.40 -7.08
C ILE A 149 -6.83 -0.66 -7.89
N GLY A 150 -5.67 -1.07 -7.41
CA GLY A 150 -4.92 -2.20 -7.93
C GLY A 150 -5.46 -3.51 -7.37
N THR A 151 -5.61 -4.49 -8.24
CA THR A 151 -6.12 -5.82 -7.87
C THR A 151 -5.26 -6.94 -8.47
N ALA A 152 -5.54 -8.17 -8.08
CA ALA A 152 -4.94 -9.34 -8.72
C ALA A 152 -5.29 -9.48 -10.23
N ASN A 153 -6.28 -8.74 -10.71
CA ASN A 153 -6.80 -8.85 -12.07
C ASN A 153 -6.72 -7.55 -12.88
N GLY A 154 -6.03 -6.53 -12.38
CA GLY A 154 -5.83 -5.26 -13.08
C GLY A 154 -6.23 -4.03 -12.29
N LEU A 155 -6.34 -2.91 -13.00
CA LEU A 155 -6.60 -1.57 -12.46
C LEU A 155 -8.09 -1.22 -12.57
N TYR A 156 -8.61 -0.66 -11.48
CA TYR A 156 -9.92 -0.01 -11.47
C TYR A 156 -9.79 1.45 -11.05
N LEU A 157 -10.57 2.32 -11.65
CA LEU A 157 -10.79 3.68 -11.16
C LEU A 157 -12.18 3.76 -10.54
N LEU A 158 -12.24 4.15 -9.27
CA LEU A 158 -13.47 4.31 -8.51
C LEU A 158 -13.77 5.80 -8.34
N ASN A 159 -14.94 6.24 -8.80
CA ASN A 159 -15.44 7.58 -8.50
C ASN A 159 -16.08 7.61 -7.10
N ARG A 160 -15.51 8.42 -6.20
CA ARG A 160 -15.97 8.51 -4.80
C ARG A 160 -17.36 9.13 -4.63
N ASN A 161 -17.81 9.94 -5.61
CA ASN A 161 -19.07 10.66 -5.55
C ASN A 161 -20.23 9.81 -6.07
N THR A 162 -20.04 9.17 -7.26
CA THR A 162 -21.07 8.31 -7.88
C THR A 162 -21.02 6.87 -7.40
N VAL A 163 -19.91 6.46 -6.76
CA VAL A 163 -19.67 5.09 -6.29
C VAL A 163 -19.50 4.08 -7.44
N GLU A 164 -19.41 4.57 -8.67
CA GLU A 164 -19.16 3.78 -9.86
C GLU A 164 -17.66 3.49 -10.00
N TYR A 165 -17.32 2.31 -10.47
CA TYR A 165 -15.94 1.96 -10.79
C TYR A 165 -15.84 1.40 -12.21
N GLN A 166 -14.73 1.74 -12.86
CA GLN A 166 -14.41 1.34 -14.22
C GLN A 166 -13.13 0.51 -14.21
N TYR A 167 -13.18 -0.64 -14.89
CA TYR A 167 -11.96 -1.38 -15.23
C TYR A 167 -11.17 -0.61 -16.30
N ILE A 168 -9.87 -0.47 -16.09
CA ILE A 168 -8.96 0.16 -17.04
C ILE A 168 -8.19 -0.95 -17.76
N GLU A 169 -8.52 -1.13 -19.03
CA GLU A 169 -7.89 -2.13 -19.88
C GLU A 169 -6.43 -1.76 -20.14
N MET A 170 -5.53 -2.68 -19.81
CA MET A 170 -4.10 -2.54 -20.06
C MET A 170 -3.72 -3.37 -21.30
N GLU A 171 -2.74 -2.91 -22.09
CA GLU A 171 -2.35 -3.54 -23.38
C GLU A 171 -2.03 -5.04 -23.28
N ILE A 172 -1.56 -5.50 -22.13
CA ILE A 172 -1.22 -6.91 -21.90
C ILE A 172 -2.36 -7.71 -21.24
N GLY A 173 -3.57 -7.12 -21.16
CA GLY A 173 -4.72 -7.75 -20.53
C GLY A 173 -4.70 -7.72 -19.01
N ALA A 174 -5.40 -8.65 -18.37
CA ALA A 174 -5.47 -8.75 -16.92
C ALA A 174 -4.12 -9.13 -16.32
N ILE A 175 -3.63 -8.32 -15.40
CA ILE A 175 -2.35 -8.53 -14.72
C ILE A 175 -2.46 -8.21 -13.24
N TYR A 176 -1.71 -8.94 -12.42
CA TYR A 176 -1.61 -8.69 -10.99
C TYR A 176 -0.84 -7.38 -10.74
N ILE A 177 -1.50 -6.41 -10.13
CA ILE A 177 -0.87 -5.14 -9.70
C ILE A 177 -0.33 -5.33 -8.29
N ASN A 178 0.95 -5.05 -8.08
CA ASN A 178 1.57 -5.10 -6.76
C ASN A 178 1.45 -3.76 -6.03
N THR A 179 1.61 -2.65 -6.75
CA THR A 179 1.70 -1.31 -6.16
C THR A 179 1.22 -0.23 -7.12
N LEU A 180 0.65 0.81 -6.56
CA LEU A 180 0.24 2.04 -7.26
C LEU A 180 0.92 3.25 -6.61
N TYR A 181 1.35 4.20 -7.42
CA TYR A 181 1.82 5.50 -6.97
C TYR A 181 1.24 6.61 -7.85
N GLN A 182 0.52 7.56 -7.25
CA GLN A 182 0.00 8.75 -7.92
C GLN A 182 0.99 9.89 -7.77
N ALA A 183 1.55 10.34 -8.88
CA ALA A 183 2.45 11.47 -8.88
C ALA A 183 1.70 12.81 -8.98
N ASP A 184 2.33 13.88 -8.49
CA ASP A 184 1.76 15.24 -8.48
C ASP A 184 1.49 15.80 -9.89
N ASN A 185 2.19 15.30 -10.90
CA ASN A 185 1.98 15.65 -12.30
C ASN A 185 0.75 14.96 -12.94
N GLY A 186 -0.03 14.22 -12.17
CA GLY A 186 -1.25 13.54 -12.60
C GLY A 186 -1.04 12.15 -13.19
N LEU A 187 0.20 11.69 -13.33
CA LEU A 187 0.53 10.36 -13.83
C LEU A 187 0.39 9.31 -12.72
N LEU A 188 -0.23 8.17 -13.06
CA LEU A 188 -0.35 7.01 -12.18
C LEU A 188 0.68 5.96 -12.59
N TYR A 189 1.61 5.66 -11.69
CA TYR A 189 2.59 4.59 -11.86
C TYR A 189 2.04 3.29 -11.30
N ILE A 190 2.17 2.20 -12.08
CA ILE A 190 1.56 0.90 -11.82
C ILE A 190 2.65 -0.15 -11.87
N GLY A 191 3.04 -0.68 -10.72
CA GLY A 191 3.99 -1.78 -10.61
C GLY A 191 3.27 -3.12 -10.62
N THR A 192 3.72 -4.03 -11.47
CA THR A 192 3.04 -5.30 -11.71
C THR A 192 3.87 -6.52 -11.31
N ASN A 193 3.20 -7.66 -11.20
CA ASN A 193 3.82 -8.95 -10.93
C ASN A 193 4.17 -9.67 -12.24
N GLY A 194 5.19 -9.16 -12.94
CA GLY A 194 5.73 -9.78 -14.15
C GLY A 194 5.51 -9.03 -15.46
N GLY A 195 4.73 -7.94 -15.46
CA GLY A 195 4.52 -7.09 -16.65
C GLY A 195 5.37 -5.81 -16.67
N GLY A 196 6.28 -5.61 -15.71
CA GLY A 196 7.04 -4.38 -15.60
C GLY A 196 6.26 -3.25 -14.96
N VAL A 197 6.52 -2.02 -15.39
CA VAL A 197 5.88 -0.80 -14.91
C VAL A 197 5.09 -0.12 -16.02
N PHE A 198 3.87 0.28 -15.71
CA PHE A 198 3.02 1.11 -16.56
C PHE A 198 2.90 2.49 -15.96
N ILE A 199 2.85 3.50 -16.82
CA ILE A 199 2.59 4.89 -16.45
C ILE A 199 1.32 5.30 -17.18
N TYR A 200 0.26 5.53 -16.43
CA TYR A 200 -1.07 5.86 -16.97
C TYR A 200 -1.34 7.35 -16.89
N ASN A 201 -1.60 7.96 -18.05
CA ASN A 201 -2.16 9.31 -18.16
C ASN A 201 -3.68 9.22 -18.38
N SER A 202 -4.45 9.61 -17.37
CA SER A 202 -5.90 9.52 -17.43
C SER A 202 -6.57 10.60 -18.32
N GLN A 203 -5.87 11.69 -18.63
CA GLN A 203 -6.40 12.74 -19.52
C GLN A 203 -6.46 12.22 -20.95
N ASP A 204 -5.38 11.60 -21.40
CA ASP A 204 -5.25 11.08 -22.76
C ASP A 204 -5.66 9.60 -22.87
N LYS A 205 -5.86 8.92 -21.72
CA LYS A 205 -6.09 7.47 -21.60
C LYS A 205 -4.97 6.64 -22.24
N ILE A 206 -3.74 7.13 -22.15
CA ILE A 206 -2.55 6.51 -22.72
C ILE A 206 -1.71 5.87 -21.61
N PHE A 207 -1.12 4.72 -21.94
CA PHE A 207 -0.10 4.07 -21.16
C PHE A 207 1.28 4.23 -21.80
N GLU A 208 2.30 4.55 -20.98
CA GLU A 208 3.68 4.19 -21.29
C GLU A 208 3.98 2.88 -20.58
N HIS A 209 4.63 1.94 -21.23
CA HIS A 209 4.93 0.61 -20.70
C HIS A 209 6.40 0.28 -20.82
N TYR A 210 7.04 0.00 -19.68
CA TYR A 210 8.44 -0.36 -19.58
C TYR A 210 8.60 -1.75 -18.95
N PHE A 211 9.37 -2.59 -19.64
CA PHE A 211 9.72 -3.94 -19.19
C PHE A 211 11.13 -4.29 -19.65
N SER A 212 11.68 -5.41 -19.20
CA SER A 212 13.10 -5.77 -19.43
C SER A 212 13.52 -5.80 -20.88
N ASP A 213 12.61 -6.13 -21.81
CA ASP A 213 12.96 -6.30 -23.22
C ASP A 213 12.94 -4.96 -24.01
N ASN A 214 12.27 -3.93 -23.48
CA ASN A 214 12.21 -2.60 -24.13
C ASN A 214 12.91 -1.49 -23.34
N SER A 215 13.45 -1.79 -22.18
CA SER A 215 14.09 -0.82 -21.30
C SER A 215 15.22 -1.44 -20.49
N ALA A 216 15.95 -0.63 -19.73
CA ALA A 216 16.96 -1.14 -18.81
C ALA A 216 16.39 -1.57 -17.44
N LEU A 217 15.11 -1.85 -17.34
CA LEU A 217 14.47 -2.38 -16.13
C LEU A 217 15.04 -3.78 -15.79
N VAL A 218 15.56 -3.98 -14.58
CA VAL A 218 16.26 -5.23 -14.20
C VAL A 218 15.33 -6.42 -13.91
N SER A 219 14.03 -6.17 -13.71
CA SER A 219 13.03 -7.22 -13.55
C SER A 219 11.64 -6.67 -13.86
N ASN A 220 10.80 -7.50 -14.47
CA ASN A 220 9.39 -7.19 -14.73
C ASN A 220 8.48 -7.33 -13.50
N ARG A 221 9.03 -7.79 -12.38
CA ARG A 221 8.31 -7.88 -11.10
C ARG A 221 8.66 -6.68 -10.24
N ILE A 222 7.72 -5.75 -10.13
CA ILE A 222 7.84 -4.52 -9.35
C ILE A 222 7.08 -4.71 -8.04
N PHE A 223 7.73 -4.55 -6.90
CA PHE A 223 7.09 -4.75 -5.59
C PHE A 223 6.60 -3.44 -4.99
N THR A 224 7.39 -2.37 -5.11
CA THR A 224 7.06 -1.06 -4.55
C THR A 224 7.53 0.05 -5.47
N ILE A 225 6.80 1.16 -5.47
CA ILE A 225 7.13 2.40 -6.18
C ILE A 225 7.12 3.53 -5.17
N LEU A 226 8.20 4.28 -5.09
CA LEU A 226 8.35 5.42 -4.19
C LEU A 226 8.88 6.64 -4.96
N PRO A 227 8.32 7.83 -4.71
CA PRO A 227 8.89 9.06 -5.24
C PRO A 227 10.24 9.35 -4.59
N GLU A 228 11.12 9.98 -5.34
CA GLU A 228 12.33 10.60 -4.85
C GLU A 228 12.32 12.10 -5.10
N VAL A 229 13.22 12.81 -4.46
CA VAL A 229 13.49 14.22 -4.75
C VAL A 229 13.84 14.37 -6.22
N ASP A 230 13.49 15.48 -6.85
CA ASP A 230 13.76 15.79 -8.25
C ASP A 230 12.95 15.04 -9.32
N GLY A 231 11.83 14.42 -8.92
CA GLY A 231 10.92 13.74 -9.85
C GLY A 231 11.42 12.39 -10.35
N ARG A 232 12.41 11.81 -9.68
CA ARG A 232 12.83 10.42 -9.89
C ARG A 232 11.84 9.48 -9.16
N ILE A 233 11.73 8.27 -9.69
CA ILE A 233 10.90 7.22 -9.14
C ILE A 233 11.75 6.01 -8.80
N MET A 234 11.80 5.64 -7.52
CA MET A 234 12.47 4.43 -7.06
C MET A 234 11.52 3.25 -7.09
N MET A 235 12.01 2.12 -7.53
CA MET A 235 11.25 0.88 -7.60
C MET A 235 12.06 -0.26 -6.99
N SER A 236 11.47 -1.02 -6.08
CA SER A 236 12.04 -2.30 -5.69
C SER A 236 11.55 -3.38 -6.63
N THR A 237 12.46 -4.25 -7.06
CA THR A 237 12.20 -5.32 -8.00
C THR A 237 12.74 -6.65 -7.48
N GLU A 238 12.41 -7.76 -8.13
CA GLU A 238 12.95 -9.06 -7.78
C GLU A 238 14.49 -9.12 -7.84
N ASN A 239 15.11 -8.35 -8.74
CA ASN A 239 16.56 -8.42 -9.02
C ASN A 239 17.35 -7.19 -8.53
N GLY A 240 16.73 -6.32 -7.73
CA GLY A 240 17.40 -5.14 -7.20
C GLY A 240 16.50 -3.93 -7.10
N ILE A 241 17.12 -2.77 -7.01
CA ILE A 241 16.46 -1.46 -6.99
C ILE A 241 16.69 -0.78 -8.33
N THR A 242 15.63 -0.19 -8.86
CA THR A 242 15.68 0.61 -10.09
C THR A 242 15.23 2.04 -9.80
N CYS A 243 15.96 3.02 -10.30
CA CYS A 243 15.58 4.42 -10.33
C CYS A 243 15.19 4.81 -11.75
N PHE A 244 13.98 5.28 -11.94
CA PHE A 244 13.51 5.83 -13.19
C PHE A 244 13.62 7.35 -13.18
N HIS A 245 14.39 7.89 -14.11
CA HIS A 245 14.54 9.32 -14.35
C HIS A 245 13.43 9.77 -15.31
N THR A 246 12.40 10.41 -14.78
CA THR A 246 11.14 10.66 -15.49
C THR A 246 11.29 11.61 -16.70
N LYS A 247 12.23 12.56 -16.65
CA LYS A 247 12.47 13.53 -17.73
C LYS A 247 13.19 12.89 -18.90
N GLU A 248 14.26 12.15 -18.61
CA GLU A 248 15.12 11.51 -19.61
C GLU A 248 14.58 10.16 -20.05
N LYS A 249 13.60 9.61 -19.33
CA LYS A 249 13.01 8.26 -19.52
C LYS A 249 14.07 7.15 -19.50
N VAL A 250 15.04 7.27 -18.60
CA VAL A 250 16.13 6.30 -18.44
C VAL A 250 16.06 5.63 -17.06
N PHE A 251 16.54 4.37 -17.01
CA PHE A 251 16.61 3.58 -15.80
C PHE A 251 18.07 3.45 -15.33
N ARG A 252 18.28 3.62 -14.02
CA ARG A 252 19.53 3.31 -13.34
C ARG A 252 19.24 2.23 -12.30
N ASN A 253 20.10 1.23 -12.25
CA ASN A 253 19.87 0.05 -11.43
C ASN A 253 20.96 -0.11 -10.38
N TRP A 254 20.58 -0.75 -9.27
CA TRP A 254 21.48 -1.28 -8.26
C TRP A 254 21.08 -2.73 -8.02
N THR A 255 22.03 -3.59 -8.35
CA THR A 255 21.87 -5.05 -8.24
C THR A 255 22.88 -5.61 -7.25
N ARG A 256 22.92 -6.92 -7.10
CA ARG A 256 23.92 -7.59 -6.28
C ARG A 256 25.37 -7.25 -6.74
N GLY A 257 25.56 -7.04 -8.03
CA GLY A 257 26.84 -6.65 -8.60
C GLY A 257 27.33 -5.28 -8.15
N GLU A 258 26.39 -4.37 -7.79
CA GLU A 258 26.67 -3.04 -7.26
C GLU A 258 26.60 -2.96 -5.73
N GLY A 259 26.65 -4.10 -5.02
CA GLY A 259 26.80 -4.14 -3.57
C GLY A 259 25.49 -4.25 -2.78
N LEU A 260 24.33 -4.49 -3.39
CA LEU A 260 23.12 -4.82 -2.68
C LEU A 260 23.20 -6.20 -2.04
N LEU A 261 22.93 -6.32 -0.74
CA LEU A 261 22.93 -7.55 0.04
C LEU A 261 21.62 -7.67 0.84
N PRO A 262 20.92 -8.81 0.77
CA PRO A 262 20.78 -9.78 -0.31
C PRO A 262 19.92 -9.23 -1.46
N ALA A 263 20.01 -9.81 -2.65
CA ALA A 263 19.33 -9.36 -3.86
C ALA A 263 17.81 -9.69 -3.92
N TYR A 264 17.21 -10.17 -2.85
CA TYR A 264 15.80 -10.57 -2.87
C TYR A 264 14.95 -9.56 -2.12
N PHE A 265 14.16 -8.80 -2.86
CA PHE A 265 13.02 -8.06 -2.35
C PHE A 265 11.77 -8.92 -2.60
N ASN A 266 10.95 -9.10 -1.58
CA ASN A 266 9.68 -9.81 -1.72
C ASN A 266 8.54 -8.80 -1.64
N ALA A 267 7.44 -9.07 -2.33
CA ALA A 267 6.20 -8.36 -2.08
C ALA A 267 5.76 -8.61 -0.63
N ALA A 268 5.32 -7.55 0.04
CA ALA A 268 4.72 -7.62 1.35
C ALA A 268 3.32 -8.28 1.29
#